data_da64c0faca3059475a1803c5e219ccac
#
_entry.id   da64c0faca3059475a1803c5e219ccac
#
_cell.length_a   1.000
_cell.length_b   1.000
_cell.length_c   1.000
_cell.angle_alpha   90.00
_cell.angle_beta   90.00
_cell.angle_gamma   90.00
#
_symmetry.space_group_name_H-M   'P 1'
#
loop_
_entity.id
_entity.type
_entity.pdbx_description
1 polymer ?
#
loop_
_entity_poly.entity_id
_entity_poly.type
_entity_poly.pdbx_seq_one_letter_code
_entity_poly.pdbx_strand_id
1 'polypeptide(L)'
;LTEWKELTAEDIVIIPAFGTTVEIEKRLKMIGIEPKEYNTTCPFVEKVWNTSKKLGKNKFSVVIHGKHAHEETKATFSHTTANSPSVIVRNMEETQFLTEVISGHKSSEDFYAFFNGKYSVGFDPDKDLERIGVVNQTTMLATETQEIADLVKQSVIQKYGVDNYQNNFADTRDTLCY
;
A
#
# COMPACT_ATOMS: atom_id res chain seq x y z
N LEU A 1 -8.04 -18.67 14.83
CA LEU A 1 -9.07 -18.38 13.84
C LEU A 1 -9.95 -19.58 13.69
N THR A 2 -11.25 -19.40 13.88
CA THR A 2 -12.30 -20.35 13.56
C THR A 2 -12.02 -20.95 12.18
N GLU A 3 -12.15 -22.25 12.06
CA GLU A 3 -11.94 -22.87 10.77
C GLU A 3 -12.99 -22.36 9.78
N TRP A 4 -12.56 -21.85 8.63
CA TRP A 4 -13.44 -21.35 7.57
C TRP A 4 -14.54 -22.32 7.15
N LYS A 5 -14.33 -23.60 7.43
CA LYS A 5 -15.28 -24.69 7.13
C LYS A 5 -16.51 -24.68 8.05
N GLU A 6 -16.43 -23.98 9.17
CA GLU A 6 -17.52 -23.88 10.14
C GLU A 6 -18.45 -22.71 9.88
N LEU A 7 -18.02 -21.73 9.02
CA LEU A 7 -18.84 -20.58 8.66
C LEU A 7 -19.94 -20.94 7.66
N THR A 8 -21.13 -20.44 7.94
CA THR A 8 -22.35 -20.57 7.11
C THR A 8 -22.90 -19.21 6.74
N ALA A 9 -23.83 -19.13 5.81
CA ALA A 9 -24.50 -17.88 5.43
C ALA A 9 -25.34 -17.22 6.56
N GLU A 10 -25.61 -17.96 7.64
CA GLU A 10 -26.37 -17.49 8.81
C GLU A 10 -25.47 -16.82 9.86
N ASP A 11 -24.14 -16.92 9.71
CA ASP A 11 -23.20 -16.36 10.66
C ASP A 11 -23.01 -14.86 10.44
N ILE A 12 -22.89 -14.12 11.54
CA ILE A 12 -22.56 -12.70 11.53
C ILE A 12 -21.05 -12.54 11.62
N VAL A 13 -20.44 -11.91 10.60
CA VAL A 13 -19.02 -11.62 10.54
C VAL A 13 -18.79 -10.11 10.61
N ILE A 14 -18.09 -9.66 11.65
CA ILE A 14 -17.75 -8.23 11.84
C ILE A 14 -16.38 -7.98 11.20
N ILE A 15 -16.31 -7.05 10.24
CA ILE A 15 -15.04 -6.52 9.73
C ILE A 15 -14.52 -5.48 10.72
N PRO A 16 -13.30 -5.65 11.29
CA PRO A 16 -12.77 -4.74 12.31
C PRO A 16 -12.37 -3.37 11.72
N ALA A 17 -12.07 -2.40 12.59
CA ALA A 17 -11.74 -1.02 12.21
C ALA A 17 -10.51 -0.89 11.27
N PHE A 18 -9.57 -1.81 11.30
CA PHE A 18 -8.43 -1.85 10.38
C PHE A 18 -8.75 -2.49 9.02
N GLY A 19 -10.01 -2.90 8.83
CA GLY A 19 -10.46 -3.54 7.59
C GLY A 19 -10.06 -5.01 7.46
N THR A 20 -10.22 -5.53 6.27
CA THR A 20 -9.79 -6.90 5.91
C THR A 20 -9.29 -6.95 4.48
N THR A 21 -8.70 -8.08 4.06
CA THR A 21 -8.18 -8.25 2.70
C THR A 21 -9.29 -8.54 1.69
N VAL A 22 -9.06 -8.21 0.43
CA VAL A 22 -9.99 -8.49 -0.69
C VAL A 22 -10.26 -9.99 -0.82
N GLU A 23 -9.28 -10.84 -0.50
CA GLU A 23 -9.40 -12.30 -0.53
C GLU A 23 -10.40 -12.79 0.54
N ILE A 24 -10.32 -12.21 1.74
CA ILE A 24 -11.26 -12.51 2.84
C ILE A 24 -12.66 -12.05 2.45
N GLU A 25 -12.83 -10.84 1.92
CA GLU A 25 -14.15 -10.35 1.45
C GLU A 25 -14.75 -11.27 0.37
N LYS A 26 -13.94 -11.67 -0.62
CA LYS A 26 -14.39 -12.61 -1.66
C LYS A 26 -14.82 -13.96 -1.07
N ARG A 27 -14.05 -14.46 -0.11
CA ARG A 27 -14.34 -15.73 0.53
C ARG A 27 -15.62 -15.68 1.36
N LEU A 28 -15.86 -14.59 2.09
CA LEU A 28 -17.13 -14.38 2.82
C LEU A 28 -18.33 -14.39 1.85
N LYS A 29 -18.22 -13.66 0.73
CA LYS A 29 -19.27 -13.66 -0.31
C LYS A 29 -19.55 -15.05 -0.90
N MET A 30 -18.51 -15.87 -1.09
CA MET A 30 -18.69 -17.25 -1.57
C MET A 30 -19.43 -18.13 -0.57
N ILE A 31 -19.37 -17.84 0.72
CA ILE A 31 -20.14 -18.52 1.78
C ILE A 31 -21.58 -17.99 1.86
N GLY A 32 -21.87 -16.83 1.27
CA GLY A 32 -23.16 -16.16 1.33
C GLY A 32 -23.24 -15.06 2.39
N ILE A 33 -22.11 -14.69 2.99
CA ILE A 33 -22.01 -13.59 3.97
C ILE A 33 -21.66 -12.30 3.22
N GLU A 34 -22.46 -11.23 3.35
CA GLU A 34 -22.15 -9.93 2.74
C GLU A 34 -21.20 -9.12 3.67
N PRO A 35 -19.93 -8.90 3.26
CA PRO A 35 -18.94 -8.24 4.13
C PRO A 35 -19.31 -6.81 4.54
N LYS A 36 -20.16 -6.15 3.77
CA LYS A 36 -20.56 -4.75 4.03
C LYS A 36 -21.60 -4.61 5.15
N GLU A 37 -22.31 -5.64 5.49
CA GLU A 37 -23.43 -5.59 6.43
C GLU A 37 -22.95 -5.21 7.84
N TYR A 38 -21.84 -5.79 8.26
CA TYR A 38 -21.21 -5.50 9.57
C TYR A 38 -19.78 -4.99 9.40
N ASN A 39 -19.60 -4.05 8.46
CA ASN A 39 -18.29 -3.44 8.21
C ASN A 39 -18.09 -2.24 9.14
N THR A 40 -17.10 -2.36 10.04
CA THR A 40 -16.69 -1.28 10.94
C THR A 40 -15.35 -0.64 10.54
N THR A 41 -14.91 -0.84 9.30
CA THR A 41 -13.66 -0.26 8.81
C THR A 41 -13.64 1.25 9.03
N CYS A 42 -12.57 1.74 9.63
CA CYS A 42 -12.39 3.16 9.91
C CYS A 42 -12.40 3.97 8.60
N PRO A 43 -13.15 5.08 8.51
CA PRO A 43 -13.17 5.93 7.33
C PRO A 43 -11.79 6.44 6.88
N PHE A 44 -10.84 6.59 7.80
CA PHE A 44 -9.45 6.96 7.47
C PHE A 44 -8.73 5.81 6.74
N VAL A 45 -8.97 4.56 7.11
CA VAL A 45 -8.43 3.38 6.39
C VAL A 45 -9.04 3.31 4.99
N GLU A 46 -10.36 3.49 4.86
CA GLU A 46 -11.02 3.54 3.55
C GLU A 46 -10.51 4.70 2.68
N LYS A 47 -10.18 5.85 3.28
CA LYS A 47 -9.57 6.99 2.58
C LYS A 47 -8.22 6.60 1.96
N VAL A 48 -7.38 5.86 2.68
CA VAL A 48 -6.10 5.33 2.16
C VAL A 48 -6.35 4.41 0.96
N TRP A 49 -7.30 3.48 1.06
CA TRP A 49 -7.65 2.58 -0.06
C TRP A 49 -8.17 3.34 -1.28
N ASN A 50 -9.04 4.33 -1.06
CA ASN A 50 -9.57 5.17 -2.14
C ASN A 50 -8.48 6.02 -2.81
N THR A 51 -7.50 6.50 -2.03
CA THR A 51 -6.32 7.22 -2.55
C THR A 51 -5.47 6.28 -3.41
N SER A 52 -5.15 5.09 -2.92
CA SER A 52 -4.43 4.07 -3.68
C SER A 52 -5.13 3.71 -5.00
N LYS A 53 -6.46 3.55 -4.96
CA LYS A 53 -7.26 3.29 -6.17
C LYS A 53 -7.20 4.44 -7.18
N LYS A 54 -7.19 5.70 -6.72
CA LYS A 54 -7.00 6.87 -7.60
C LYS A 54 -5.60 6.88 -8.23
N LEU A 55 -4.57 6.56 -7.44
CA LEU A 55 -3.20 6.41 -7.92
C LEU A 55 -3.12 5.35 -9.04
N GLY A 56 -3.67 4.16 -8.82
CA GLY A 56 -3.69 3.09 -9.82
C GLY A 56 -4.41 3.49 -11.11
N LYS A 57 -5.56 4.17 -11.02
CA LYS A 57 -6.26 4.70 -12.20
C LYS A 57 -5.40 5.67 -13.03
N ASN A 58 -4.51 6.40 -12.37
CA ASN A 58 -3.57 7.32 -13.00
C ASN A 58 -2.23 6.66 -13.34
N LYS A 59 -2.15 5.32 -13.27
CA LYS A 59 -0.95 4.52 -13.57
C LYS A 59 0.24 4.85 -12.67
N PHE A 60 0.00 5.13 -11.40
CA PHE A 60 1.03 5.22 -10.38
C PHE A 60 1.11 3.90 -9.61
N SER A 61 2.31 3.51 -9.29
CA SER A 61 2.58 2.49 -8.26
C SER A 61 2.49 3.12 -6.87
N VAL A 62 2.27 2.29 -5.86
CA VAL A 62 2.05 2.76 -4.49
C VAL A 62 3.12 2.23 -3.55
N VAL A 63 3.84 3.14 -2.91
CA VAL A 63 4.68 2.85 -1.75
C VAL A 63 3.82 2.98 -0.49
N ILE A 64 3.73 1.92 0.30
CA ILE A 64 2.91 1.86 1.52
C ILE A 64 3.85 1.94 2.72
N HIS A 65 3.84 3.07 3.45
CA HIS A 65 4.54 3.17 4.72
C HIS A 65 3.75 2.43 5.81
N GLY A 66 4.26 1.32 6.29
CA GLY A 66 3.57 0.51 7.30
C GLY A 66 4.35 -0.73 7.73
N LYS A 67 3.91 -1.32 8.84
CA LYS A 67 4.46 -2.58 9.34
C LYS A 67 3.85 -3.74 8.55
N HIS A 68 4.63 -4.42 7.72
CA HIS A 68 4.19 -5.52 6.85
C HIS A 68 3.33 -6.58 7.56
N ALA A 69 3.66 -6.94 8.81
CA ALA A 69 2.91 -7.93 9.57
C ALA A 69 1.61 -7.39 10.23
N HIS A 70 1.37 -6.07 10.19
CA HIS A 70 0.18 -5.47 10.80
C HIS A 70 -1.06 -5.68 9.94
N GLU A 71 -2.21 -6.01 10.56
CA GLU A 71 -3.44 -6.34 9.83
C GLU A 71 -3.95 -5.20 8.94
N GLU A 72 -3.86 -3.94 9.39
CA GLU A 72 -4.21 -2.79 8.56
C GLU A 72 -3.30 -2.67 7.33
N THR A 73 -1.99 -2.92 7.47
CA THR A 73 -1.07 -2.88 6.32
C THR A 73 -1.36 -4.01 5.35
N LYS A 74 -1.68 -5.22 5.83
CA LYS A 74 -2.10 -6.34 4.98
C LYS A 74 -3.37 -6.03 4.22
N ALA A 75 -4.39 -5.46 4.89
CA ALA A 75 -5.63 -5.03 4.27
C ALA A 75 -5.36 -3.96 3.21
N THR A 76 -4.64 -2.90 3.56
CA THR A 76 -4.27 -1.81 2.65
C THR A 76 -3.47 -2.33 1.45
N PHE A 77 -2.50 -3.20 1.66
CA PHE A 77 -1.73 -3.82 0.58
C PHE A 77 -2.62 -4.64 -0.36
N SER A 78 -3.52 -5.48 0.18
CA SER A 78 -4.46 -6.27 -0.61
C SER A 78 -5.39 -5.39 -1.46
N HIS A 79 -5.98 -4.33 -0.88
CA HIS A 79 -6.84 -3.39 -1.62
C HIS A 79 -6.06 -2.58 -2.66
N THR A 80 -4.81 -2.24 -2.37
CA THR A 80 -3.94 -1.48 -3.28
C THR A 80 -3.51 -2.32 -4.46
N THR A 81 -3.02 -3.54 -4.22
CA THR A 81 -2.53 -4.45 -5.28
C THR A 81 -3.62 -4.88 -6.26
N ALA A 82 -4.89 -4.82 -5.86
CA ALA A 82 -6.01 -5.04 -6.77
C ALA A 82 -6.11 -3.96 -7.89
N ASN A 83 -5.42 -2.82 -7.75
CA ASN A 83 -5.53 -1.69 -8.67
C ASN A 83 -4.18 -1.13 -9.16
N SER A 84 -3.07 -1.47 -8.49
CA SER A 84 -1.78 -0.80 -8.68
C SER A 84 -0.62 -1.69 -8.21
N PRO A 85 0.53 -1.72 -8.91
CA PRO A 85 1.76 -2.28 -8.37
C PRO A 85 2.11 -1.60 -7.04
N SER A 86 2.60 -2.36 -6.06
CA SER A 86 2.79 -1.82 -4.71
C SER A 86 3.97 -2.46 -4.01
N VAL A 87 4.63 -1.66 -3.17
CA VAL A 87 5.70 -2.11 -2.25
C VAL A 87 5.49 -1.50 -0.87
N ILE A 88 5.80 -2.28 0.18
CA ILE A 88 5.72 -1.84 1.57
C ILE A 88 7.11 -1.44 2.06
N VAL A 89 7.21 -0.26 2.67
CA VAL A 89 8.39 0.21 3.42
C VAL A 89 8.00 0.43 4.88
N ARG A 90 8.85 -0.01 5.78
CA ARG A 90 8.59 0.06 7.22
C ARG A 90 9.07 1.36 7.87
N ASN A 91 10.19 1.91 7.40
CA ASN A 91 10.92 3.00 8.02
C ASN A 91 11.84 3.71 7.01
N MET A 92 12.58 4.71 7.48
CA MET A 92 13.53 5.46 6.66
C MET A 92 14.64 4.62 6.05
N GLU A 93 15.14 3.58 6.74
CA GLU A 93 16.18 2.68 6.23
C GLU A 93 15.71 1.91 5.00
N GLU A 94 14.53 1.29 5.07
CA GLU A 94 13.91 0.61 3.93
C GLU A 94 13.60 1.59 2.79
N THR A 95 13.19 2.81 3.13
CA THR A 95 12.93 3.85 2.13
C THR A 95 14.22 4.31 1.45
N GLN A 96 15.31 4.47 2.20
CA GLN A 96 16.62 4.80 1.62
C GLN A 96 17.05 3.74 0.60
N PHE A 97 16.91 2.47 0.96
CA PHE A 97 17.20 1.38 0.03
C PHE A 97 16.33 1.47 -1.25
N LEU A 98 15.03 1.75 -1.10
CA LEU A 98 14.12 1.92 -2.23
C LEU A 98 14.56 3.09 -3.13
N THR A 99 14.99 4.21 -2.55
CA THR A 99 15.45 5.37 -3.33
C THR A 99 16.74 5.11 -4.08
N GLU A 100 17.62 4.24 -3.57
CA GLU A 100 18.80 3.78 -4.29
C GLU A 100 18.44 2.93 -5.52
N VAL A 101 17.37 2.12 -5.42
CA VAL A 101 16.82 1.41 -6.59
C VAL A 101 16.21 2.38 -7.60
N ILE A 102 15.39 3.35 -7.14
CA ILE A 102 14.79 4.39 -8.00
C ILE A 102 15.87 5.15 -8.78
N SER A 103 16.97 5.48 -8.13
CA SER A 103 18.09 6.23 -8.71
C SER A 103 19.04 5.37 -9.56
N GLY A 104 18.83 4.07 -9.62
CA GLY A 104 19.68 3.13 -10.37
C GLY A 104 21.02 2.79 -9.71
N HIS A 105 21.20 3.12 -8.42
CA HIS A 105 22.39 2.74 -7.64
C HIS A 105 22.32 1.28 -7.14
N LYS A 106 21.11 0.69 -7.12
CA LYS A 106 20.88 -0.73 -6.83
C LYS A 106 20.07 -1.36 -7.95
N SER A 107 20.30 -2.65 -8.18
CA SER A 107 19.65 -3.41 -9.24
C SER A 107 18.25 -3.88 -8.85
N SER A 108 17.49 -4.37 -9.83
CA SER A 108 16.20 -5.04 -9.60
C SER A 108 16.38 -6.33 -8.79
N GLU A 109 17.50 -7.04 -8.90
CA GLU A 109 17.83 -8.22 -8.09
C GLU A 109 18.00 -7.85 -6.62
N ASP A 110 18.68 -6.72 -6.33
CA ASP A 110 18.82 -6.18 -4.96
C ASP A 110 17.46 -5.85 -4.38
N PHE A 111 16.57 -5.23 -5.17
CA PHE A 111 15.19 -4.94 -4.76
C PHE A 111 14.45 -6.21 -4.38
N TYR A 112 14.43 -7.23 -5.24
CA TYR A 112 13.70 -8.47 -4.97
C TYR A 112 14.24 -9.20 -3.75
N ALA A 113 15.55 -9.18 -3.52
CA ALA A 113 16.16 -9.79 -2.35
C ALA A 113 15.77 -9.05 -1.06
N PHE A 114 15.83 -7.72 -1.06
CA PHE A 114 15.59 -6.89 0.13
C PHE A 114 14.11 -6.79 0.51
N PHE A 115 13.24 -6.61 -0.50
CA PHE A 115 11.79 -6.47 -0.29
C PHE A 115 11.02 -7.78 -0.41
N ASN A 116 11.68 -8.93 -0.34
CA ASN A 116 11.03 -10.23 -0.47
C ASN A 116 9.77 -10.33 0.44
N GLY A 117 8.63 -10.65 -0.18
CA GLY A 117 7.32 -10.73 0.47
C GLY A 117 6.66 -9.36 0.77
N LYS A 118 7.26 -8.24 0.38
CA LYS A 118 6.75 -6.88 0.63
C LYS A 118 6.31 -6.15 -0.64
N TYR A 119 6.30 -6.78 -1.80
CA TYR A 119 5.85 -6.20 -3.07
C TYR A 119 4.76 -7.05 -3.73
N SER A 120 3.98 -6.44 -4.59
CA SER A 120 2.88 -7.11 -5.31
C SER A 120 3.40 -8.11 -6.35
N VAL A 121 2.61 -9.14 -6.61
CA VAL A 121 2.93 -10.13 -7.66
C VAL A 121 3.09 -9.44 -9.02
N GLY A 122 4.19 -9.74 -9.70
CA GLY A 122 4.51 -9.14 -11.00
C GLY A 122 5.08 -7.72 -10.94
N PHE A 123 5.41 -7.21 -9.74
CA PHE A 123 6.09 -5.92 -9.60
C PHE A 123 7.43 -5.92 -10.33
N ASP A 124 7.62 -4.95 -11.20
CA ASP A 124 8.85 -4.74 -11.99
C ASP A 124 9.50 -3.41 -11.56
N PRO A 125 10.60 -3.43 -10.77
CA PRO A 125 11.22 -2.20 -10.27
C PRO A 125 11.62 -1.21 -11.37
N ASP A 126 12.03 -1.71 -12.55
CA ASP A 126 12.48 -0.85 -13.65
C ASP A 126 11.34 -0.05 -14.29
N LYS A 127 10.10 -0.56 -14.19
CA LYS A 127 8.89 0.09 -14.73
C LYS A 127 8.03 0.71 -13.64
N ASP A 128 7.78 -0.07 -12.58
CA ASP A 128 6.79 0.30 -11.57
C ASP A 128 7.32 1.38 -10.61
N LEU A 129 8.63 1.62 -10.57
CA LEU A 129 9.23 2.75 -9.84
C LEU A 129 9.40 4.02 -10.67
N GLU A 130 8.83 4.09 -11.88
CA GLU A 130 8.83 5.32 -12.68
C GLU A 130 7.82 6.36 -12.18
N ARG A 131 6.65 5.90 -11.70
CA ARG A 131 5.55 6.77 -11.24
C ARG A 131 5.04 6.28 -9.90
N ILE A 132 5.25 7.08 -8.86
CA ILE A 132 5.10 6.65 -7.47
C ILE A 132 4.19 7.61 -6.69
N GLY A 133 3.26 7.05 -5.93
CA GLY A 133 2.57 7.75 -4.83
C GLY A 133 2.84 7.04 -3.51
N VAL A 134 2.86 7.80 -2.41
CA VAL A 134 3.10 7.25 -1.06
C VAL A 134 1.80 7.31 -0.27
N VAL A 135 1.41 6.20 0.35
CA VAL A 135 0.32 6.13 1.33
C VAL A 135 0.84 5.48 2.62
N ASN A 136 0.07 5.49 3.68
CA ASN A 136 0.52 4.98 4.98
C ASN A 136 -0.52 4.12 5.68
N GLN A 137 -0.05 3.24 6.55
CA GLN A 137 -0.85 2.69 7.65
C GLN A 137 -1.25 3.85 8.56
N THR A 138 -2.55 4.00 8.85
CA THR A 138 -3.10 5.21 9.52
C THR A 138 -2.53 5.48 10.91
N THR A 139 -2.00 4.45 11.57
CA THR A 139 -1.39 4.51 12.91
C THR A 139 0.12 4.75 12.91
N MET A 140 0.74 4.99 11.75
CA MET A 140 2.15 5.40 11.67
C MET A 140 2.31 6.87 12.05
N LEU A 141 3.51 7.25 12.49
CA LEU A 141 3.81 8.65 12.83
C LEU A 141 3.72 9.54 11.60
N ALA A 142 2.99 10.64 11.73
CA ALA A 142 2.78 11.61 10.63
C ALA A 142 4.10 12.20 10.14
N THR A 143 5.01 12.55 11.06
CA THR A 143 6.33 13.09 10.75
C THR A 143 7.18 12.11 9.96
N GLU A 144 7.25 10.85 10.39
CA GLU A 144 8.01 9.80 9.69
C GLU A 144 7.42 9.52 8.30
N THR A 145 6.09 9.49 8.19
CA THR A 145 5.42 9.33 6.88
C THR A 145 5.75 10.47 5.93
N GLN A 146 5.78 11.71 6.44
CA GLN A 146 6.16 12.87 5.65
C GLN A 146 7.62 12.81 5.19
N GLU A 147 8.54 12.46 6.09
CA GLU A 147 9.97 12.29 5.77
C GLU A 147 10.19 11.21 4.70
N ILE A 148 9.48 10.09 4.80
CA ILE A 148 9.49 9.01 3.80
C ILE A 148 8.99 9.51 2.44
N ALA A 149 7.86 10.22 2.42
CA ALA A 149 7.31 10.77 1.18
C ALA A 149 8.25 11.81 0.55
N ASP A 150 8.87 12.67 1.36
CA ASP A 150 9.83 13.66 0.91
C ASP A 150 11.12 13.03 0.37
N LEU A 151 11.60 11.95 1.00
CA LEU A 151 12.77 11.22 0.52
C LEU A 151 12.51 10.55 -0.85
N VAL A 152 11.36 9.89 -0.99
CA VAL A 152 10.94 9.31 -2.29
C VAL A 152 10.79 10.40 -3.34
N LYS A 153 10.16 11.53 -3.01
CA LYS A 153 10.02 12.68 -3.90
C LYS A 153 11.37 13.23 -4.36
N GLN A 154 12.32 13.35 -3.44
CA GLN A 154 13.67 13.84 -3.77
C GLN A 154 14.38 12.90 -4.75
N SER A 155 14.29 11.58 -4.58
CA SER A 155 14.88 10.62 -5.52
C SER A 155 14.25 10.72 -6.91
N VAL A 156 12.92 10.94 -6.98
CA VAL A 156 12.22 11.19 -8.25
C VAL A 156 12.68 12.50 -8.90
N ILE A 157 12.84 13.58 -8.12
CA ILE A 157 13.36 14.86 -8.62
C ILE A 157 14.79 14.70 -9.15
N GLN A 158 15.65 13.97 -8.46
CA GLN A 158 17.01 13.70 -8.91
C GLN A 158 17.04 12.94 -10.23
N LYS A 159 16.13 11.98 -10.41
CA LYS A 159 16.04 11.15 -11.63
C LYS A 159 15.44 11.88 -12.83
N TYR A 160 14.36 12.65 -12.62
CA TYR A 160 13.54 13.22 -13.71
C TYR A 160 13.64 14.74 -13.84
N GLY A 161 14.29 15.40 -12.90
CA GLY A 161 14.42 16.87 -12.87
C GLY A 161 13.22 17.56 -12.20
N VAL A 162 13.49 18.78 -11.68
CA VAL A 162 12.52 19.60 -10.93
C VAL A 162 11.31 20.02 -11.78
N ASP A 163 11.46 20.12 -13.09
CA ASP A 163 10.37 20.54 -13.99
C ASP A 163 9.42 19.39 -14.36
N ASN A 164 9.88 18.13 -14.23
CA ASN A 164 9.15 16.95 -14.73
C ASN A 164 8.67 16.01 -13.61
N TYR A 165 9.16 16.13 -12.38
CA TYR A 165 8.86 15.17 -11.30
C TYR A 165 7.37 15.01 -11.03
N GLN A 166 6.54 16.02 -11.29
CA GLN A 166 5.08 15.99 -11.07
C GLN A 166 4.38 14.91 -11.91
N ASN A 167 4.97 14.50 -13.02
CA ASN A 167 4.46 13.40 -13.83
C ASN A 167 4.79 12.03 -13.21
N ASN A 168 5.79 11.98 -12.32
CA ASN A 168 6.38 10.76 -11.78
C ASN A 168 6.17 10.61 -10.27
N PHE A 169 5.76 11.68 -9.56
CA PHE A 169 5.44 11.64 -8.14
C PHE A 169 4.06 12.24 -7.85
N ALA A 170 3.21 11.48 -7.18
CA ALA A 170 1.91 11.95 -6.70
C ALA A 170 2.00 12.31 -5.22
N ASP A 171 1.73 13.58 -4.89
CA ASP A 171 1.65 14.06 -3.52
C ASP A 171 0.34 13.57 -2.87
N THR A 172 0.46 12.77 -1.81
CA THR A 172 -0.67 12.13 -1.12
C THR A 172 -0.75 12.50 0.36
N ARG A 173 -0.25 13.68 0.73
CA ARG A 173 -0.16 14.19 2.12
C ARG A 173 -1.44 14.09 2.96
N ASP A 174 -2.58 13.81 2.34
CA ASP A 174 -3.91 13.80 2.99
C ASP A 174 -4.36 12.38 3.44
N THR A 175 -3.45 11.41 3.60
CA THR A 175 -3.78 10.04 4.04
C THR A 175 -3.55 9.78 5.53
N LEU A 176 -3.10 10.78 6.27
CA LEU A 176 -2.85 10.68 7.71
C LEU A 176 -4.15 10.78 8.53
N CYS A 177 -4.21 10.01 9.61
CA CYS A 177 -5.23 10.15 10.65
C CYS A 177 -4.71 11.15 11.70
N TYR A 178 -5.42 12.27 11.91
CA TYR A 178 -5.13 13.27 12.93
C TYR A 178 -6.00 13.06 14.15
#